data_f21fe38e7357113248a42e4451b2b05a
#
_entry.id   f21fe38e7357113248a42e4451b2b05a
#
_cell.length_a   1.000
_cell.length_b   1.000
_cell.length_c   1.000
_cell.angle_alpha   90.00
_cell.angle_beta   90.00
_cell.angle_gamma   90.00
#
_symmetry.space_group_name_H-M   'P 1'
#
loop_
_entity.id
_entity.type
_entity.pdbx_description
1 polymer ?
#
loop_
_entity_poly.entity_id
_entity_poly.type
_entity_poly.pdbx_seq_one_letter_code
_entity_poly.pdbx_strand_id
1 'polypeptide(L)'
;HDTGIGAIMWGAVIAICSLVKLSEIQFGYSLPFDIYLLTIVAVVPQVFITIKEKKERKVKSFDDAYMDYIWLGFGIGIFLMIFIINSVFSVWGPVAAEYRELTGHASPFSFREFIAPLFLLLYGLPTFITGAACKFKPMLWGGFFCWVCCIITIYTTIKIDLLLTAASAIMAWLIPGILMEREYRIYKKEQASLHV
;
A
#
# COMPACT_ATOMS: atom_id res chain seq x y z
N HIS A 1 -21.20 -7.42 2.89
CA HIS A 1 -20.57 -6.66 1.82
C HIS A 1 -19.89 -5.43 2.43
N ASP A 2 -18.55 -5.44 2.42
CA ASP A 2 -17.74 -4.31 2.88
C ASP A 2 -17.72 -3.20 1.82
N THR A 3 -17.62 -1.95 2.29
CA THR A 3 -17.46 -0.82 1.37
C THR A 3 -16.06 -0.88 0.77
N GLY A 4 -15.91 -0.48 -0.50
CA GLY A 4 -14.60 -0.38 -1.16
C GLY A 4 -13.81 0.89 -0.81
N ILE A 5 -14.37 1.76 0.03
CA ILE A 5 -13.85 3.13 0.27
C ILE A 5 -12.43 3.12 0.83
N GLY A 6 -12.16 2.24 1.81
CA GLY A 6 -10.81 2.13 2.38
C GLY A 6 -9.75 1.72 1.35
N ALA A 7 -10.07 0.72 0.51
CA ALA A 7 -9.16 0.28 -0.55
C ALA A 7 -8.94 1.36 -1.61
N ILE A 8 -10.00 2.09 -2.01
CA ILE A 8 -9.90 3.23 -2.94
C ILE A 8 -8.98 4.29 -2.36
N MET A 9 -9.18 4.67 -1.11
CA MET A 9 -8.39 5.70 -0.45
C MET A 9 -6.90 5.32 -0.40
N TRP A 10 -6.57 4.11 0.08
CA TRP A 10 -5.17 3.68 0.16
C TRP A 10 -4.52 3.50 -1.19
N GLY A 11 -5.25 2.93 -2.16
CA GLY A 11 -4.77 2.79 -3.54
C GLY A 11 -4.45 4.15 -4.17
N ALA A 12 -5.32 5.15 -3.99
CA ALA A 12 -5.11 6.51 -4.48
C ALA A 12 -3.93 7.19 -3.77
N VAL A 13 -3.86 7.12 -2.44
CA VAL A 13 -2.78 7.76 -1.65
C VAL A 13 -1.42 7.22 -2.05
N ILE A 14 -1.24 5.89 -2.09
CA ILE A 14 0.05 5.29 -2.44
C ILE A 14 0.43 5.59 -3.90
N ALA A 15 -0.53 5.50 -4.84
CA ALA A 15 -0.28 5.82 -6.23
C ALA A 15 0.16 7.29 -6.41
N ILE A 16 -0.55 8.23 -5.79
CA ILE A 16 -0.21 9.65 -5.84
C ILE A 16 1.15 9.91 -5.22
N CYS A 17 1.43 9.39 -4.02
CA CYS A 17 2.72 9.56 -3.36
C CYS A 17 3.88 9.04 -4.24
N SER A 18 3.72 7.86 -4.83
CA SER A 18 4.74 7.26 -5.70
C SER A 18 4.97 8.07 -6.98
N LEU A 19 3.89 8.55 -7.63
CA LEU A 19 3.99 9.36 -8.84
C LEU A 19 4.56 10.74 -8.56
N VAL A 20 4.19 11.39 -7.45
CA VAL A 20 4.77 12.68 -7.03
C VAL A 20 6.26 12.50 -6.74
N LYS A 21 6.65 11.44 -6.02
CA LYS A 21 8.06 11.17 -5.74
C LYS A 21 8.85 10.90 -7.03
N LEU A 22 8.26 10.19 -7.98
CA LEU A 22 8.84 10.00 -9.30
C LEU A 22 9.04 11.34 -10.02
N SER A 23 8.05 12.25 -9.97
CA SER A 23 8.16 13.56 -10.61
C SER A 23 9.24 14.44 -9.94
N GLU A 24 9.40 14.38 -8.62
CA GLU A 24 10.52 15.04 -7.92
C GLU A 24 11.88 14.59 -8.48
N ILE A 25 12.06 13.27 -8.63
CA ILE A 25 13.31 12.69 -9.13
C ILE A 25 13.53 13.02 -10.62
N GLN A 26 12.44 13.04 -11.41
CA GLN A 26 12.52 13.27 -12.86
C GLN A 26 12.79 14.74 -13.21
N PHE A 27 12.17 15.66 -12.50
CA PHE A 27 12.25 17.10 -12.78
C PHE A 27 13.22 17.86 -11.86
N GLY A 28 13.81 17.17 -10.87
CA GLY A 28 14.85 17.74 -10.00
C GLY A 28 14.35 18.79 -9.01
N TYR A 29 13.05 18.80 -8.68
CA TYR A 29 12.51 19.63 -7.61
C TYR A 29 12.34 18.82 -6.33
N SER A 30 12.28 19.49 -5.19
CA SER A 30 11.99 18.86 -3.90
C SER A 30 10.85 19.59 -3.21
N LEU A 31 9.87 18.85 -2.72
CA LEU A 31 8.85 19.40 -1.84
C LEU A 31 9.44 19.73 -0.47
N PRO A 32 8.88 20.71 0.27
CA PRO A 32 9.36 21.08 1.60
C PRO A 32 9.10 19.98 2.65
N PHE A 33 8.39 18.94 2.31
CA PHE A 33 8.08 17.76 3.15
C PHE A 33 8.07 16.49 2.31
N ASP A 34 8.30 15.35 2.95
CA ASP A 34 8.18 14.07 2.26
C ASP A 34 6.70 13.76 1.97
N ILE A 35 6.37 13.56 0.69
CA ILE A 35 5.00 13.29 0.24
C ILE A 35 4.39 12.04 0.91
N TYR A 36 5.22 11.06 1.32
CA TYR A 36 4.74 9.89 2.04
C TYR A 36 4.20 10.19 3.45
N LEU A 37 4.41 11.41 4.00
CA LEU A 37 3.70 11.84 5.20
C LEU A 37 2.18 11.88 5.01
N LEU A 38 1.70 11.97 3.77
CA LEU A 38 0.28 11.85 3.44
C LEU A 38 -0.31 10.50 3.88
N THR A 39 0.49 9.45 3.92
CA THR A 39 0.06 8.14 4.43
C THR A 39 -0.32 8.18 5.90
N ILE A 40 0.40 8.96 6.72
CA ILE A 40 0.09 9.17 8.14
C ILE A 40 -1.24 9.92 8.28
N VAL A 41 -1.43 10.96 7.45
CA VAL A 41 -2.71 11.72 7.43
C VAL A 41 -3.87 10.84 7.01
N ALA A 42 -3.65 9.89 6.07
CA ALA A 42 -4.67 8.96 5.60
C ALA A 42 -5.12 7.93 6.66
N VAL A 43 -4.34 7.71 7.72
CA VAL A 43 -4.75 6.87 8.84
C VAL A 43 -5.99 7.44 9.55
N VAL A 44 -6.10 8.76 9.65
CA VAL A 44 -7.23 9.41 10.33
C VAL A 44 -8.58 9.07 9.66
N PRO A 45 -8.80 9.33 8.35
CA PRO A 45 -10.03 8.93 7.70
C PRO A 45 -10.23 7.41 7.69
N GLN A 46 -9.15 6.61 7.64
CA GLN A 46 -9.28 5.15 7.75
C GLN A 46 -9.91 4.71 9.07
N VAL A 47 -9.51 5.30 10.18
CA VAL A 47 -10.12 5.01 11.50
C VAL A 47 -11.61 5.35 11.49
N PHE A 48 -12.01 6.49 10.94
CA PHE A 48 -13.42 6.86 10.82
C PHE A 48 -14.21 5.90 9.93
N ILE A 49 -13.65 5.48 8.78
CA ILE A 49 -14.27 4.48 7.89
C ILE A 49 -14.48 3.18 8.65
N THR A 50 -13.45 2.68 9.33
CA THR A 50 -13.53 1.42 10.09
C THR A 50 -14.56 1.49 11.23
N ILE A 51 -14.64 2.60 11.96
CA ILE A 51 -15.63 2.79 13.03
C ILE A 51 -17.05 2.80 12.44
N LYS A 52 -17.26 3.48 11.31
CA LYS A 52 -18.55 3.54 10.63
C LYS A 52 -18.99 2.16 10.14
N GLU A 53 -18.12 1.43 9.46
CA GLU A 53 -18.38 0.08 8.98
C GLU A 53 -18.71 -0.88 10.12
N LYS A 54 -17.98 -0.81 11.24
CA LYS A 54 -18.27 -1.62 12.44
C LYS A 54 -19.62 -1.31 13.07
N LYS A 55 -20.11 -0.07 13.01
CA LYS A 55 -21.46 0.31 13.50
C LYS A 55 -22.58 -0.19 12.59
N GLU A 56 -22.35 -0.22 11.28
CA GLU A 56 -23.34 -0.66 10.29
C GLU A 56 -23.46 -2.19 10.24
N ARG A 57 -22.44 -2.93 10.66
CA ARG A 57 -22.48 -4.41 10.74
C ARG A 57 -23.33 -4.88 11.92
N LYS A 58 -24.50 -5.45 11.64
CA LYS A 58 -25.43 -5.99 12.66
C LYS A 58 -24.98 -7.34 13.24
N VAL A 59 -24.22 -8.13 12.50
CA VAL A 59 -23.72 -9.46 12.90
C VAL A 59 -22.26 -9.60 12.49
N LYS A 60 -21.38 -9.96 13.43
CA LYS A 60 -19.98 -10.30 13.13
C LYS A 60 -19.92 -11.76 12.71
N SER A 61 -19.53 -12.01 11.47
CA SER A 61 -19.10 -13.34 11.04
C SER A 61 -17.70 -13.64 11.59
N PHE A 62 -17.36 -14.92 11.74
CA PHE A 62 -16.01 -15.36 12.09
C PHE A 62 -14.98 -14.87 11.04
N ASP A 63 -15.37 -14.91 9.77
CA ASP A 63 -14.54 -14.46 8.64
C ASP A 63 -14.22 -12.95 8.72
N ASP A 64 -15.19 -12.12 9.17
CA ASP A 64 -14.98 -10.67 9.34
C ASP A 64 -13.94 -10.37 10.43
N ALA A 65 -13.99 -11.11 11.54
CA ALA A 65 -13.00 -10.95 12.62
C ALA A 65 -11.59 -11.31 12.14
N TYR A 66 -11.48 -12.38 11.35
CA TYR A 66 -10.20 -12.82 10.79
C TYR A 66 -9.60 -11.77 9.83
N MET A 67 -10.43 -11.18 8.98
CA MET A 67 -10.00 -10.09 8.08
C MET A 67 -9.54 -8.85 8.84
N ASP A 68 -10.24 -8.46 9.91
CA ASP A 68 -9.83 -7.34 10.77
C ASP A 68 -8.39 -7.56 11.31
N TYR A 69 -8.05 -8.79 11.73
CA TYR A 69 -6.70 -9.11 12.23
C TYR A 69 -5.63 -9.14 11.14
N ILE A 70 -5.95 -9.58 9.92
CA ILE A 70 -5.02 -9.54 8.79
C ILE A 70 -4.62 -8.10 8.47
N TRP A 71 -5.60 -7.20 8.37
CA TRP A 71 -5.34 -5.79 8.08
C TRP A 71 -4.68 -5.05 9.24
N LEU A 72 -5.00 -5.41 10.49
CA LEU A 72 -4.30 -4.91 11.66
C LEU A 72 -2.83 -5.36 11.66
N GLY A 73 -2.59 -6.64 11.41
CA GLY A 73 -1.23 -7.19 11.30
C GLY A 73 -0.43 -6.54 10.18
N PHE A 74 -1.08 -6.25 9.05
CA PHE A 74 -0.47 -5.48 7.97
C PHE A 74 -0.08 -4.06 8.41
N GLY A 75 -0.96 -3.33 9.10
CA GLY A 75 -0.65 -2.00 9.62
C GLY A 75 0.53 -2.00 10.60
N ILE A 76 0.57 -2.97 11.52
CA ILE A 76 1.71 -3.18 12.43
C ILE A 76 2.96 -3.50 11.62
N GLY A 77 2.87 -4.38 10.63
CA GLY A 77 3.97 -4.75 9.74
C GLY A 77 4.57 -3.55 8.99
N ILE A 78 3.73 -2.66 8.46
CA ILE A 78 4.18 -1.40 7.83
C ILE A 78 4.93 -0.53 8.83
N PHE A 79 4.39 -0.34 10.04
CA PHE A 79 5.06 0.45 11.08
C PHE A 79 6.43 -0.11 11.46
N LEU A 80 6.50 -1.42 11.69
CA LEU A 80 7.77 -2.09 11.99
C LEU A 80 8.75 -2.03 10.81
N MET A 81 8.27 -2.16 9.59
CA MET A 81 9.09 -2.04 8.38
C MET A 81 9.72 -0.65 8.29
N ILE A 82 8.94 0.42 8.50
CA ILE A 82 9.44 1.80 8.50
C ILE A 82 10.49 1.98 9.61
N PHE A 83 10.24 1.43 10.80
CA PHE A 83 11.19 1.48 11.90
C PHE A 83 12.51 0.78 11.57
N ILE A 84 12.44 -0.43 10.98
CA ILE A 84 13.62 -1.18 10.53
C ILE A 84 14.40 -0.41 9.46
N ILE A 85 13.71 0.13 8.45
CA ILE A 85 14.31 0.91 7.37
C ILE A 85 15.06 2.12 7.94
N ASN A 86 14.44 2.88 8.85
CA ASN A 86 15.11 4.02 9.49
C ASN A 86 16.33 3.58 10.30
N SER A 87 16.25 2.47 11.03
CA SER A 87 17.39 1.92 11.79
C SER A 87 18.52 1.49 10.86
N VAL A 88 18.22 0.87 9.72
CA VAL A 88 19.23 0.51 8.71
C VAL A 88 19.91 1.76 8.15
N PHE A 89 19.14 2.81 7.81
CA PHE A 89 19.73 4.05 7.29
C PHE A 89 20.57 4.81 8.32
N SER A 90 20.24 4.72 9.61
CA SER A 90 21.05 5.35 10.65
C SER A 90 22.45 4.72 10.79
N VAL A 91 22.56 3.43 10.47
CA VAL A 91 23.84 2.71 10.48
C VAL A 91 24.54 2.79 9.14
N TRP A 92 23.81 2.57 8.05
CA TRP A 92 24.37 2.52 6.71
C TRP A 92 24.77 3.89 6.16
N GLY A 93 24.05 4.94 6.52
CA GLY A 93 24.32 6.30 6.03
C GLY A 93 25.74 6.78 6.30
N PRO A 94 26.25 6.73 7.54
CA PRO A 94 27.63 7.05 7.86
C PRO A 94 28.66 6.19 7.12
N VAL A 95 28.42 4.88 7.01
CA VAL A 95 29.31 3.96 6.29
C VAL A 95 29.41 4.29 4.81
N ALA A 96 28.27 4.59 4.18
CA ALA A 96 28.23 5.00 2.78
C ALA A 96 28.91 6.35 2.53
N ALA A 97 28.81 7.28 3.48
CA ALA A 97 29.50 8.58 3.44
C ALA A 97 31.02 8.40 3.55
N GLU A 98 31.49 7.62 4.52
CA GLU A 98 32.92 7.31 4.71
C GLU A 98 33.49 6.60 3.48
N TYR A 99 32.78 5.63 2.91
CA TYR A 99 33.19 4.97 1.67
C TYR A 99 33.39 5.97 0.53
N ARG A 100 32.47 6.95 0.40
CA ARG A 100 32.54 7.98 -0.62
C ARG A 100 33.73 8.94 -0.41
N GLU A 101 34.03 9.29 0.84
CA GLU A 101 35.18 10.13 1.18
C GLU A 101 36.52 9.42 0.85
N LEU A 102 36.61 8.13 1.16
CA LEU A 102 37.83 7.35 0.95
C LEU A 102 38.07 6.99 -0.50
N THR A 103 37.04 6.71 -1.28
CA THR A 103 37.17 6.16 -2.65
C THR A 103 36.85 7.18 -3.75
N GLY A 104 36.20 8.29 -3.42
CA GLY A 104 35.66 9.25 -4.39
C GLY A 104 34.42 8.75 -5.15
N HIS A 105 33.97 7.52 -4.88
CA HIS A 105 32.84 6.89 -5.57
C HIS A 105 31.69 6.61 -4.62
N ALA A 106 30.45 6.55 -5.18
CA ALA A 106 29.30 6.09 -4.41
C ALA A 106 29.45 4.62 -4.00
N SER A 107 28.90 4.24 -2.85
CA SER A 107 28.90 2.85 -2.43
C SER A 107 28.24 1.96 -3.49
N PRO A 108 28.83 0.81 -3.84
CA PRO A 108 28.28 -0.14 -4.81
C PRO A 108 26.98 -0.78 -4.34
N PHE A 109 26.68 -0.71 -3.04
CA PHE A 109 25.44 -1.18 -2.44
C PHE A 109 24.61 0.01 -1.98
N SER A 110 23.33 0.03 -2.34
CA SER A 110 22.35 0.99 -1.86
C SER A 110 21.13 0.27 -1.29
N PHE A 111 20.90 0.40 0.01
CA PHE A 111 19.70 -0.18 0.63
C PHE A 111 18.39 0.42 0.10
N ARG A 112 18.45 1.62 -0.49
CA ARG A 112 17.27 2.27 -1.09
C ARG A 112 16.61 1.46 -2.19
N GLU A 113 17.37 0.65 -2.92
CA GLU A 113 16.88 -0.21 -4.00
C GLU A 113 16.02 -1.36 -3.47
N PHE A 114 16.15 -1.71 -2.19
CA PHE A 114 15.38 -2.79 -1.57
C PHE A 114 14.09 -2.33 -0.88
N ILE A 115 13.84 -1.02 -0.81
CA ILE A 115 12.64 -0.48 -0.15
C ILE A 115 11.37 -0.86 -0.91
N ALA A 116 11.32 -0.65 -2.22
CA ALA A 116 10.16 -0.96 -3.04
C ALA A 116 9.80 -2.46 -3.03
N PRO A 117 10.75 -3.40 -3.24
CA PRO A 117 10.45 -4.83 -3.13
C PRO A 117 9.88 -5.23 -1.77
N LEU A 118 10.43 -4.69 -0.66
CA LEU A 118 9.94 -4.99 0.68
C LEU A 118 8.49 -4.52 0.90
N PHE A 119 8.16 -3.31 0.46
CA PHE A 119 6.78 -2.82 0.53
C PHE A 119 5.83 -3.60 -0.38
N LEU A 120 6.24 -3.93 -1.61
CA LEU A 120 5.43 -4.70 -2.54
C LEU A 120 5.15 -6.13 -2.05
N LEU A 121 6.15 -6.78 -1.41
CA LEU A 121 5.96 -8.05 -0.73
C LEU A 121 4.88 -7.94 0.33
N LEU A 122 4.98 -6.91 1.18
CA LEU A 122 4.05 -6.69 2.29
C LEU A 122 2.65 -6.31 1.80
N TYR A 123 2.52 -5.51 0.72
CA TYR A 123 1.23 -5.16 0.11
C TYR A 123 0.52 -6.36 -0.50
N GLY A 124 1.27 -7.27 -1.12
CA GLY A 124 0.72 -8.47 -1.75
C GLY A 124 0.05 -9.41 -0.75
N LEU A 125 0.60 -9.57 0.46
CA LEU A 125 0.14 -10.56 1.44
C LEU A 125 -1.33 -10.37 1.85
N PRO A 126 -1.74 -9.28 2.48
CA PRO A 126 -3.13 -9.10 2.93
C PRO A 126 -4.09 -9.01 1.74
N THR A 127 -3.64 -8.42 0.63
CA THR A 127 -4.44 -8.27 -0.57
C THR A 127 -4.76 -9.64 -1.18
N PHE A 128 -3.76 -10.51 -1.32
CA PHE A 128 -3.95 -11.86 -1.84
C PHE A 128 -4.85 -12.70 -0.93
N ILE A 129 -4.60 -12.68 0.39
CA ILE A 129 -5.36 -13.45 1.38
C ILE A 129 -6.83 -12.98 1.39
N THR A 130 -7.07 -11.66 1.40
CA THR A 130 -8.42 -11.11 1.35
C THR A 130 -9.13 -11.49 0.05
N GLY A 131 -8.43 -11.38 -1.10
CA GLY A 131 -8.97 -11.77 -2.39
C GLY A 131 -9.36 -13.25 -2.47
N ALA A 132 -8.54 -14.12 -1.86
CA ALA A 132 -8.81 -15.55 -1.80
C ALA A 132 -9.99 -15.89 -0.86
N ALA A 133 -9.98 -15.33 0.35
CA ALA A 133 -11.00 -15.59 1.36
C ALA A 133 -12.38 -15.04 0.96
N CYS A 134 -12.45 -13.83 0.42
CA CYS A 134 -13.69 -13.23 -0.08
C CYS A 134 -14.08 -13.74 -1.48
N LYS A 135 -13.31 -14.64 -2.09
CA LYS A 135 -13.48 -15.10 -3.48
C LYS A 135 -13.57 -13.95 -4.50
N PHE A 136 -12.90 -12.87 -4.21
CA PHE A 136 -12.90 -11.65 -5.02
C PHE A 136 -11.66 -11.61 -5.93
N LYS A 137 -11.83 -12.12 -7.16
CA LYS A 137 -10.75 -12.30 -8.14
C LYS A 137 -9.91 -11.04 -8.41
N PRO A 138 -10.48 -9.83 -8.54
CA PRO A 138 -9.66 -8.63 -8.81
C PRO A 138 -8.59 -8.39 -7.73
N MET A 139 -8.93 -8.58 -6.47
CA MET A 139 -8.01 -8.37 -5.35
C MET A 139 -6.97 -9.50 -5.27
N LEU A 140 -7.36 -10.74 -5.57
CA LEU A 140 -6.45 -11.87 -5.63
C LEU A 140 -5.37 -11.65 -6.71
N TRP A 141 -5.76 -11.25 -7.92
CA TRP A 141 -4.82 -10.95 -9.00
C TRP A 141 -3.99 -9.71 -8.70
N GLY A 142 -4.55 -8.71 -8.03
CA GLY A 142 -3.83 -7.53 -7.56
C GLY A 142 -2.69 -7.88 -6.58
N GLY A 143 -2.95 -8.78 -5.62
CA GLY A 143 -1.93 -9.28 -4.71
C GLY A 143 -0.81 -10.04 -5.43
N PHE A 144 -1.17 -10.92 -6.37
CA PHE A 144 -0.20 -11.61 -7.21
C PHE A 144 0.64 -10.64 -8.06
N PHE A 145 0.01 -9.61 -8.62
CA PHE A 145 0.70 -8.56 -9.37
C PHE A 145 1.73 -7.81 -8.52
N CYS A 146 1.43 -7.52 -7.25
CA CYS A 146 2.39 -6.92 -6.32
C CYS A 146 3.65 -7.80 -6.18
N TRP A 147 3.52 -9.11 -6.11
CA TRP A 147 4.67 -10.02 -5.99
C TRP A 147 5.49 -10.14 -7.27
N VAL A 148 4.82 -10.09 -8.42
CA VAL A 148 5.54 -10.00 -9.71
C VAL A 148 6.33 -8.69 -9.77
N CYS A 149 5.73 -7.57 -9.43
CA CYS A 149 6.41 -6.28 -9.34
C CYS A 149 7.54 -6.29 -8.31
N CYS A 150 7.36 -6.95 -7.16
CA CYS A 150 8.39 -7.14 -6.14
C CYS A 150 9.66 -7.77 -6.72
N ILE A 151 9.52 -8.82 -7.56
CA ILE A 151 10.67 -9.47 -8.22
C ILE A 151 11.33 -8.53 -9.22
N ILE A 152 10.53 -7.81 -10.01
CA ILE A 152 11.04 -6.90 -11.04
C ILE A 152 11.82 -5.74 -10.40
N THR A 153 11.33 -5.18 -9.30
CA THR A 153 11.97 -4.04 -8.61
C THR A 153 13.32 -4.37 -7.97
N ILE A 154 13.67 -5.65 -7.80
CA ILE A 154 15.03 -6.06 -7.37
C ILE A 154 16.09 -5.75 -8.44
N TYR A 155 15.69 -5.71 -9.71
CA TYR A 155 16.60 -5.57 -10.86
C TYR A 155 16.44 -4.23 -11.58
N THR A 156 15.58 -3.34 -11.10
CA THR A 156 15.26 -2.07 -11.74
C THR A 156 15.76 -0.88 -10.94
N THR A 157 15.63 0.30 -11.49
CA THR A 157 16.04 1.56 -10.84
C THR A 157 14.89 2.17 -10.07
N ILE A 158 15.20 3.04 -9.11
CA ILE A 158 14.21 3.72 -8.25
C ILE A 158 13.07 4.40 -9.02
N LYS A 159 13.31 4.88 -10.24
CA LYS A 159 12.27 5.49 -11.09
C LYS A 159 11.25 4.47 -11.55
N ILE A 160 11.71 3.30 -11.99
CA ILE A 160 10.86 2.19 -12.42
C ILE A 160 10.15 1.60 -11.19
N ASP A 161 10.84 1.50 -10.07
CA ASP A 161 10.27 0.98 -8.82
C ASP A 161 9.08 1.81 -8.33
N LEU A 162 9.19 3.14 -8.42
CA LEU A 162 8.09 4.05 -8.08
C LEU A 162 6.90 3.91 -9.02
N LEU A 163 7.16 3.70 -10.33
CA LEU A 163 6.10 3.40 -11.30
C LEU A 163 5.41 2.08 -11.01
N LEU A 164 6.17 1.03 -10.74
CA LEU A 164 5.64 -0.30 -10.41
C LEU A 164 4.89 -0.29 -9.08
N THR A 165 5.35 0.49 -8.09
CA THR A 165 4.64 0.68 -6.83
C THR A 165 3.30 1.39 -7.05
N ALA A 166 3.25 2.45 -7.87
CA ALA A 166 2.01 3.13 -8.23
C ALA A 166 1.06 2.19 -8.98
N ALA A 167 1.54 1.45 -9.98
CA ALA A 167 0.75 0.47 -10.72
C ALA A 167 0.20 -0.62 -9.81
N SER A 168 1.00 -1.12 -8.86
CA SER A 168 0.59 -2.11 -7.88
C SER A 168 -0.51 -1.60 -6.95
N ALA A 169 -0.41 -0.37 -6.47
CA ALA A 169 -1.45 0.24 -5.63
C ALA A 169 -2.77 0.41 -6.40
N ILE A 170 -2.70 0.78 -7.68
CA ILE A 170 -3.88 0.90 -8.55
C ILE A 170 -4.51 -0.49 -8.77
N MET A 171 -3.73 -1.49 -9.15
CA MET A 171 -4.22 -2.82 -9.48
C MET A 171 -4.68 -3.62 -8.26
N ALA A 172 -4.01 -3.46 -7.11
CA ALA A 172 -4.31 -4.21 -5.91
C ALA A 172 -5.43 -3.60 -5.06
N TRP A 173 -5.57 -2.27 -5.05
CA TRP A 173 -6.47 -1.58 -4.13
C TRP A 173 -7.43 -0.62 -4.82
N LEU A 174 -6.97 0.26 -5.72
CA LEU A 174 -7.84 1.26 -6.31
C LEU A 174 -8.92 0.62 -7.19
N ILE A 175 -8.54 -0.20 -8.16
CA ILE A 175 -9.49 -0.88 -9.06
C ILE A 175 -10.39 -1.85 -8.28
N PRO A 176 -9.87 -2.78 -7.46
CA PRO A 176 -10.72 -3.64 -6.66
C PRO A 176 -11.66 -2.87 -5.73
N GLY A 177 -11.17 -1.79 -5.12
CA GLY A 177 -11.97 -0.94 -4.25
C GLY A 177 -13.15 -0.29 -4.97
N ILE A 178 -12.93 0.23 -6.19
CA ILE A 178 -14.00 0.80 -7.02
C ILE A 178 -15.04 -0.27 -7.39
N LEU A 179 -14.61 -1.48 -7.72
CA LEU A 179 -15.51 -2.58 -8.04
C LEU A 179 -16.34 -3.00 -6.83
N MET A 180 -15.71 -3.14 -5.66
CA MET A 180 -16.41 -3.46 -4.40
C MET A 180 -17.44 -2.39 -4.04
N GLU A 181 -17.07 -1.11 -4.13
CA GLU A 181 -17.98 0.00 -3.82
C GLU A 181 -19.16 0.04 -4.78
N ARG A 182 -18.94 -0.27 -6.06
CA ARG A 182 -20.01 -0.38 -7.06
C ARG A 182 -20.99 -1.50 -6.73
N GLU A 183 -20.50 -2.69 -6.40
CA GLU A 183 -21.32 -3.83 -5.98
C GLU A 183 -22.11 -3.53 -4.71
N TYR A 184 -21.48 -2.92 -3.71
CA TYR A 184 -22.15 -2.50 -2.48
C TYR A 184 -23.31 -1.53 -2.74
N ARG A 185 -23.12 -0.53 -3.61
CA ARG A 185 -24.16 0.44 -3.96
C ARG A 185 -25.35 -0.19 -4.70
N ILE A 186 -25.08 -1.16 -5.58
CA ILE A 186 -26.13 -1.91 -6.29
C ILE A 186 -26.96 -2.70 -5.26
N TYR A 187 -26.30 -3.47 -4.41
CA TYR A 187 -26.95 -4.26 -3.38
C TYR A 187 -27.82 -3.41 -2.43
N LYS A 188 -27.32 -2.25 -2.01
CA LYS A 188 -28.07 -1.33 -1.15
C LYS A 188 -29.32 -0.76 -1.82
N LYS A 189 -29.27 -0.49 -3.14
CA LYS A 189 -30.44 -0.04 -3.91
C LYS A 189 -31.49 -1.14 -4.05
N GLU A 190 -31.07 -2.38 -4.29
CA GLU A 190 -31.98 -3.52 -4.38
C GLU A 190 -32.70 -3.78 -3.06
N GLN A 191 -32.00 -3.72 -1.93
CA GLN A 191 -32.64 -3.84 -0.62
C GLN A 191 -33.65 -2.72 -0.34
N ALA A 192 -33.33 -1.49 -0.71
CA ALA A 192 -34.26 -0.37 -0.52
C ALA A 192 -35.53 -0.54 -1.36
N SER A 193 -35.46 -1.15 -2.54
CA SER A 193 -36.62 -1.40 -3.40
C SER A 193 -37.52 -2.55 -2.92
N LEU A 194 -36.99 -3.47 -2.10
CA LEU A 194 -37.74 -4.60 -1.54
C LEU A 194 -38.54 -4.21 -0.28
N HIS A 195 -38.25 -3.07 0.31
CA HIS A 195 -38.92 -2.56 1.52
C HIS A 195 -39.96 -1.45 1.24
N VAL A 196 -40.24 -1.15 -0.03
CA VAL A 196 -41.30 -0.27 -0.51
C VAL A 196 -42.44 -1.11 -1.07
#